data_6a6fb115702de9e68cbea6866e46756a
#
_entry.id   6a6fb115702de9e68cbea6866e46756a
#
_cell.length_a   1.000
_cell.length_b   1.000
_cell.length_c   1.000
_cell.angle_alpha   90.00
_cell.angle_beta   90.00
_cell.angle_gamma   90.00
#
_symmetry.space_group_name_H-M   'P 1'
#
loop_
_entity.id
_entity.type
_entity.pdbx_description
1 polymer ?
#
loop_
_entity_poly.entity_id
_entity_poly.type
_entity_poly.pdbx_seq_one_letter_code
_entity_poly.pdbx_strand_id
1 'polypeptide(L)'
;SVILITSNCINNTFAHMSLVCFNGDIINKDEISIDDINRCFNFGDGLFETIRIVDAKPLFLDAHFKRFFKGLAQLKIDISEDFTPDFLEQKIVELITCNQISAGGRLKLIGFRKGSGAYRPETNSIGFLIEVFPLENNHYSTNKKGLSISLFNDLYKTPNKLSIFKTSNAITYVLASIYAKENNFDDVLILNDQGNVIESTNSNIFISSNGVLYTPPLSEGCVAGVMRMKLINLAIANGMLVYENKMPPQHLMAADEILLTNTIQGIRWIGKYTEKRYF
;
A
#
# COMPACT_ATOMS: atom_id res chain seq x y z
N SER A 1 -29.71 20.51 -11.01
CA SER A 1 -30.35 19.27 -10.53
C SER A 1 -29.60 18.83 -9.29
N VAL A 2 -30.23 19.03 -8.12
CA VAL A 2 -29.73 18.61 -6.82
C VAL A 2 -29.92 17.10 -6.74
N ILE A 3 -28.85 16.34 -6.73
CA ILE A 3 -28.88 14.90 -6.47
C ILE A 3 -29.21 14.76 -4.98
N LEU A 4 -30.40 14.29 -4.69
CA LEU A 4 -30.80 13.84 -3.36
C LEU A 4 -29.97 12.59 -3.01
N ILE A 5 -28.89 12.79 -2.27
CA ILE A 5 -28.20 11.71 -1.56
C ILE A 5 -29.13 11.34 -0.40
N THR A 6 -29.84 10.24 -0.56
CA THR A 6 -30.63 9.65 0.54
C THR A 6 -29.65 9.19 1.60
N SER A 7 -29.56 9.97 2.67
CA SER A 7 -28.70 9.72 3.83
C SER A 7 -29.21 8.50 4.61
N ASN A 8 -28.58 7.36 4.42
CA ASN A 8 -28.66 6.24 5.37
C ASN A 8 -27.68 6.38 6.55
N CYS A 9 -27.08 7.55 6.74
CA CYS A 9 -26.29 7.84 7.93
C CYS A 9 -27.25 8.17 9.07
N ILE A 10 -27.69 7.16 9.82
CA ILE A 10 -28.51 7.33 11.03
C ILE A 10 -27.68 8.10 12.06
N ASN A 11 -28.23 9.19 12.59
CA ASN A 11 -27.66 9.98 13.69
C ASN A 11 -27.43 9.08 14.93
N ASN A 12 -26.24 8.57 15.10
CA ASN A 12 -25.83 7.90 16.32
C ASN A 12 -24.84 8.78 17.10
N THR A 13 -25.38 9.47 18.09
CA THR A 13 -24.63 10.08 19.20
C THR A 13 -24.15 8.98 20.15
N PHE A 14 -23.15 8.19 19.73
CA PHE A 14 -22.39 7.33 20.65
C PHE A 14 -21.00 7.02 20.07
N ALA A 15 -19.99 7.06 20.94
CA ALA A 15 -18.60 6.68 20.81
C ALA A 15 -18.13 6.19 19.41
N HIS A 16 -17.10 6.81 18.85
CA HIS A 16 -16.42 6.53 17.57
C HIS A 16 -16.65 5.11 16.99
N MET A 17 -17.82 4.83 16.51
CA MET A 17 -18.09 3.63 15.72
C MET A 17 -17.47 3.85 14.34
N SER A 18 -16.44 3.10 14.01
CA SER A 18 -15.80 3.21 12.71
C SER A 18 -16.67 2.49 11.67
N LEU A 19 -17.38 3.27 10.85
CA LEU A 19 -18.14 2.74 9.73
C LEU A 19 -17.17 2.21 8.66
N VAL A 20 -17.55 1.11 8.04
CA VAL A 20 -16.82 0.48 6.95
C VAL A 20 -17.78 0.20 5.79
N CYS A 21 -17.26 0.07 4.57
CA CYS A 21 -18.04 -0.46 3.46
C CYS A 21 -17.67 -1.94 3.27
N PHE A 22 -18.60 -2.82 3.57
CA PHE A 22 -18.44 -4.26 3.40
C PHE A 22 -19.36 -4.77 2.30
N ASN A 23 -18.79 -5.29 1.22
CA ASN A 23 -19.51 -5.79 0.02
C ASN A 23 -20.52 -4.79 -0.58
N GLY A 24 -20.35 -3.48 -0.37
CA GLY A 24 -21.20 -2.41 -0.88
C GLY A 24 -22.10 -1.76 0.15
N ASP A 25 -22.26 -2.35 1.32
CA ASP A 25 -23.08 -1.81 2.42
C ASP A 25 -22.22 -1.04 3.42
N ILE A 26 -22.70 0.10 3.89
CA ILE A 26 -22.07 0.88 4.98
C ILE A 26 -22.61 0.34 6.30
N ILE A 27 -21.74 -0.32 7.06
CA ILE A 27 -22.08 -0.99 8.32
C ILE A 27 -21.07 -0.63 9.41
N ASN A 28 -21.39 -0.97 10.66
CA ASN A 28 -20.39 -0.92 11.72
C ASN A 28 -19.38 -2.06 11.55
N LYS A 29 -18.11 -1.77 11.81
CA LYS A 29 -17.04 -2.76 11.66
C LYS A 29 -17.28 -4.02 12.49
N ASP A 30 -17.90 -3.87 13.67
CA ASP A 30 -18.17 -4.99 14.60
C ASP A 30 -19.27 -5.95 14.09
N GLU A 31 -19.99 -5.58 13.02
CA GLU A 31 -20.98 -6.45 12.37
C GLU A 31 -20.35 -7.50 11.44
N ILE A 32 -19.05 -7.34 11.08
CA ILE A 32 -18.34 -8.29 10.23
C ILE A 32 -17.95 -9.52 11.06
N SER A 33 -18.44 -10.68 10.66
CA SER A 33 -18.04 -11.94 11.28
C SER A 33 -16.75 -12.48 10.66
N ILE A 34 -16.08 -13.37 11.38
CA ILE A 34 -14.89 -14.06 10.87
C ILE A 34 -15.22 -14.96 9.68
N ASP A 35 -16.44 -15.48 9.61
CA ASP A 35 -16.90 -16.32 8.51
C ASP A 35 -17.01 -15.55 7.20
N ASP A 36 -17.32 -14.24 7.28
CA ASP A 36 -17.41 -13.36 6.12
C ASP A 36 -16.06 -13.15 5.42
N ILE A 37 -14.96 -13.22 6.18
CA ILE A 37 -13.58 -13.00 5.71
C ILE A 37 -12.71 -14.25 5.85
N ASN A 38 -13.32 -15.42 6.04
CA ASN A 38 -12.69 -16.69 6.39
C ASN A 38 -11.41 -16.99 5.60
N ARG A 39 -11.48 -16.96 4.26
CA ARG A 39 -10.34 -17.31 3.41
C ARG A 39 -9.21 -16.28 3.48
N CYS A 40 -9.55 -14.99 3.58
CA CYS A 40 -8.55 -13.93 3.76
C CYS A 40 -7.82 -14.09 5.09
N PHE A 41 -8.57 -14.42 6.15
CA PHE A 41 -8.03 -14.65 7.49
C PHE A 41 -7.15 -15.92 7.56
N ASN A 42 -7.63 -17.05 7.03
CA ASN A 42 -6.93 -18.34 7.17
C ASN A 42 -5.77 -18.52 6.19
N PHE A 43 -5.86 -17.95 4.98
CA PHE A 43 -4.92 -18.24 3.88
C PHE A 43 -4.26 -16.99 3.30
N GLY A 44 -4.64 -15.78 3.74
CA GLY A 44 -4.22 -14.55 3.07
C GLY A 44 -4.72 -14.48 1.61
N ASP A 45 -5.87 -15.11 1.31
CA ASP A 45 -6.45 -15.22 -0.03
C ASP A 45 -7.11 -13.91 -0.46
N GLY A 46 -6.28 -12.89 -0.69
CA GLY A 46 -6.70 -11.54 -1.03
C GLY A 46 -5.53 -10.61 -1.28
N LEU A 47 -5.85 -9.37 -1.56
CA LEU A 47 -4.92 -8.27 -1.76
C LEU A 47 -5.51 -6.95 -1.26
N PHE A 48 -4.67 -5.93 -1.10
CA PHE A 48 -5.15 -4.65 -0.59
C PHE A 48 -4.46 -3.46 -1.26
N GLU A 49 -5.16 -2.33 -1.21
CA GLU A 49 -4.62 -1.03 -1.54
C GLU A 49 -4.61 -0.13 -0.31
N THR A 50 -3.64 0.79 -0.28
CA THR A 50 -3.56 1.83 0.76
C THR A 50 -3.44 3.17 0.06
N ILE A 51 -4.44 4.01 0.23
CA ILE A 51 -4.64 5.23 -0.57
C ILE A 51 -4.66 6.43 0.37
N ARG A 52 -3.91 7.47 0.04
CA ARG A 52 -3.93 8.75 0.76
C ARG A 52 -5.18 9.53 0.40
N ILE A 53 -5.82 10.13 1.40
CA ILE A 53 -6.86 11.14 1.24
C ILE A 53 -6.24 12.50 1.55
N VAL A 54 -6.48 13.48 0.68
CA VAL A 54 -6.08 14.90 0.82
C VAL A 54 -7.31 15.74 0.48
N ASP A 55 -7.66 16.71 1.33
CA ASP A 55 -8.85 17.54 1.18
C ASP A 55 -10.12 16.70 0.92
N ALA A 56 -10.30 15.66 1.73
CA ALA A 56 -11.36 14.67 1.63
C ALA A 56 -11.43 13.91 0.28
N LYS A 57 -10.38 13.97 -0.55
CA LYS A 57 -10.33 13.30 -1.86
C LYS A 57 -9.24 12.23 -1.88
N PRO A 58 -9.55 11.00 -2.29
CA PRO A 58 -8.54 9.96 -2.45
C PRO A 58 -7.61 10.27 -3.63
N LEU A 59 -6.32 10.09 -3.43
CA LEU A 59 -5.30 10.39 -4.44
C LEU A 59 -5.00 9.18 -5.34
N PHE A 60 -4.82 9.43 -6.63
CA PHE A 60 -4.31 8.46 -7.61
C PHE A 60 -5.19 7.20 -7.76
N LEU A 61 -6.52 7.33 -7.61
CA LEU A 61 -7.46 6.20 -7.65
C LEU A 61 -7.26 5.33 -8.90
N ASP A 62 -7.14 5.91 -10.10
CA ASP A 62 -6.95 5.15 -11.34
C ASP A 62 -5.76 4.21 -11.27
N ALA A 63 -4.64 4.67 -10.72
CA ALA A 63 -3.43 3.87 -10.60
C ALA A 63 -3.59 2.75 -9.56
N HIS A 64 -4.27 3.04 -8.44
CA HIS A 64 -4.59 2.06 -7.41
C HIS A 64 -5.55 1.01 -7.95
N PHE A 65 -6.64 1.41 -8.59
CA PHE A 65 -7.61 0.48 -9.20
C PHE A 65 -6.97 -0.37 -10.30
N LYS A 66 -6.15 0.22 -11.17
CA LYS A 66 -5.42 -0.54 -12.18
C LYS A 66 -4.58 -1.67 -11.59
N ARG A 67 -3.87 -1.43 -10.47
CA ARG A 67 -3.09 -2.46 -9.77
C ARG A 67 -4.00 -3.45 -9.07
N PHE A 68 -5.05 -3.00 -8.40
CA PHE A 68 -6.01 -3.80 -7.68
C PHE A 68 -6.72 -4.81 -8.59
N PHE A 69 -7.34 -4.34 -9.68
CA PHE A 69 -8.04 -5.21 -10.63
C PHE A 69 -7.10 -6.21 -11.33
N LYS A 70 -5.88 -5.78 -11.68
CA LYS A 70 -4.86 -6.71 -12.20
C LYS A 70 -4.48 -7.77 -11.17
N GLY A 71 -4.40 -7.40 -9.91
CA GLY A 71 -4.11 -8.33 -8.81
C GLY A 71 -5.23 -9.33 -8.59
N LEU A 72 -6.49 -8.89 -8.61
CA LEU A 72 -7.66 -9.78 -8.52
C LEU A 72 -7.64 -10.83 -9.66
N ALA A 73 -7.40 -10.38 -10.89
CA ALA A 73 -7.29 -11.29 -12.03
C ALA A 73 -6.12 -12.28 -11.88
N GLN A 74 -4.97 -11.84 -11.36
CA GLN A 74 -3.82 -12.71 -11.11
C GLN A 74 -4.10 -13.75 -10.01
N LEU A 75 -4.90 -13.40 -9.00
CA LEU A 75 -5.39 -14.32 -7.96
C LEU A 75 -6.57 -15.18 -8.44
N LYS A 76 -7.04 -15.00 -9.68
CA LYS A 76 -8.22 -15.67 -10.23
C LYS A 76 -9.47 -15.46 -9.37
N ILE A 77 -9.65 -14.23 -8.88
CA ILE A 77 -10.86 -13.81 -8.17
C ILE A 77 -11.81 -13.24 -9.22
N ASP A 78 -13.00 -13.81 -9.33
CA ASP A 78 -14.02 -13.40 -10.27
C ASP A 78 -14.75 -12.16 -9.75
N ILE A 79 -14.88 -11.17 -10.62
CA ILE A 79 -15.61 -9.93 -10.34
C ILE A 79 -16.93 -9.93 -11.11
N SER A 80 -18.00 -9.40 -10.50
CA SER A 80 -19.28 -9.17 -11.21
C SER A 80 -19.18 -7.98 -12.14
N GLU A 81 -20.09 -7.89 -13.10
CA GLU A 81 -20.15 -6.75 -14.05
C GLU A 81 -20.34 -5.42 -13.34
N ASP A 82 -21.04 -5.40 -12.20
CA ASP A 82 -21.28 -4.21 -11.39
C ASP A 82 -20.07 -3.79 -10.53
N PHE A 83 -19.07 -4.65 -10.36
CA PHE A 83 -17.87 -4.35 -9.57
C PHE A 83 -16.86 -3.56 -10.40
N THR A 84 -17.17 -2.30 -10.62
CA THR A 84 -16.40 -1.37 -11.46
C THR A 84 -15.59 -0.37 -10.67
N PRO A 85 -14.59 0.30 -11.27
CA PRO A 85 -13.90 1.44 -10.66
C PRO A 85 -14.87 2.53 -10.19
N ASP A 86 -15.88 2.89 -10.99
CA ASP A 86 -16.87 3.91 -10.67
C ASP A 86 -17.71 3.53 -9.45
N PHE A 87 -18.13 2.27 -9.37
CA PHE A 87 -18.81 1.74 -8.20
C PHE A 87 -17.96 1.87 -6.93
N LEU A 88 -16.69 1.46 -7.00
CA LEU A 88 -15.77 1.57 -5.86
C LEU A 88 -15.52 3.02 -5.47
N GLU A 89 -15.33 3.92 -6.45
CA GLU A 89 -15.16 5.36 -6.17
C GLU A 89 -16.38 5.94 -5.47
N GLN A 90 -17.59 5.62 -5.94
CA GLN A 90 -18.83 6.04 -5.28
C GLN A 90 -18.88 5.57 -3.82
N LYS A 91 -18.57 4.29 -3.56
CA LYS A 91 -18.56 3.74 -2.19
C LYS A 91 -17.47 4.35 -1.30
N ILE A 92 -16.33 4.68 -1.87
CA ILE A 92 -15.26 5.38 -1.17
C ILE A 92 -15.71 6.78 -0.75
N VAL A 93 -16.31 7.56 -1.64
CA VAL A 93 -16.80 8.92 -1.35
C VAL A 93 -17.91 8.89 -0.31
N GLU A 94 -18.85 7.95 -0.42
CA GLU A 94 -19.89 7.72 0.56
C GLU A 94 -19.29 7.43 1.95
N LEU A 95 -18.34 6.51 2.03
CA LEU A 95 -17.71 6.13 3.30
C LEU A 95 -16.88 7.27 3.92
N ILE A 96 -16.15 8.05 3.12
CA ILE A 96 -15.41 9.24 3.56
C ILE A 96 -16.39 10.23 4.23
N THR A 97 -17.55 10.45 3.60
CA THR A 97 -18.58 11.35 4.09
C THR A 97 -19.19 10.84 5.40
N CYS A 98 -19.58 9.57 5.46
CA CYS A 98 -20.18 8.95 6.66
C CYS A 98 -19.21 8.95 7.87
N ASN A 99 -17.90 8.78 7.64
CA ASN A 99 -16.88 8.87 8.69
C ASN A 99 -16.38 10.31 8.94
N GLN A 100 -16.95 11.33 8.31
CA GLN A 100 -16.62 12.74 8.50
C GLN A 100 -15.12 13.06 8.27
N ILE A 101 -14.48 12.39 7.33
CA ILE A 101 -13.10 12.69 6.96
C ILE A 101 -13.09 13.95 6.11
N SER A 102 -12.87 15.10 6.74
CA SER A 102 -12.93 16.42 6.10
C SER A 102 -11.61 16.95 5.57
N ALA A 103 -10.49 16.31 5.94
CA ALA A 103 -9.14 16.73 5.58
C ALA A 103 -8.30 15.53 5.10
N GLY A 104 -7.20 15.26 5.79
CA GLY A 104 -6.30 14.14 5.49
C GLY A 104 -6.82 12.80 6.00
N GLY A 105 -6.56 11.74 5.25
CA GLY A 105 -6.93 10.40 5.67
C GLY A 105 -6.14 9.30 4.97
N ARG A 106 -6.34 8.10 5.47
CA ARG A 106 -5.84 6.85 4.89
C ARG A 106 -7.03 5.94 4.61
N LEU A 107 -7.17 5.53 3.37
CA LEU A 107 -8.14 4.54 2.94
C LEU A 107 -7.41 3.20 2.74
N LYS A 108 -8.03 2.12 3.18
CA LYS A 108 -7.62 0.75 2.88
C LYS A 108 -8.75 0.05 2.15
N LEU A 109 -8.49 -0.41 0.93
CA LEU A 109 -9.38 -1.25 0.14
C LEU A 109 -8.80 -2.66 0.14
N ILE A 110 -9.56 -3.63 0.61
CA ILE A 110 -9.19 -5.05 0.65
C ILE A 110 -10.12 -5.80 -0.29
N GLY A 111 -9.56 -6.60 -1.19
CA GLY A 111 -10.30 -7.56 -2.00
C GLY A 111 -9.89 -8.98 -1.62
N PHE A 112 -10.85 -9.85 -1.45
CA PHE A 112 -10.61 -11.22 -1.02
C PHE A 112 -11.59 -12.19 -1.72
N ARG A 113 -11.23 -13.48 -1.74
CA ARG A 113 -12.13 -14.53 -2.22
C ARG A 113 -13.14 -14.87 -1.15
N LYS A 114 -14.43 -14.86 -1.51
CA LYS A 114 -15.53 -15.31 -0.64
C LYS A 114 -15.56 -16.83 -0.47
N GLY A 115 -16.40 -17.28 0.44
CA GLY A 115 -16.76 -18.67 0.66
C GLY A 115 -15.77 -19.43 1.52
N SER A 116 -15.95 -20.73 1.55
CA SER A 116 -15.22 -21.70 2.38
C SER A 116 -14.31 -22.60 1.54
N GLY A 117 -14.00 -23.77 2.08
CA GLY A 117 -13.08 -24.75 1.52
C GLY A 117 -11.65 -24.58 2.03
N ALA A 118 -10.84 -25.63 1.85
CA ALA A 118 -9.42 -25.61 2.19
C ALA A 118 -8.63 -24.82 1.12
N TYR A 119 -7.48 -25.32 0.64
CA TYR A 119 -6.73 -24.63 -0.44
C TYR A 119 -7.52 -24.51 -1.73
N ARG A 120 -8.40 -25.50 -2.05
CA ARG A 120 -9.34 -25.39 -3.15
C ARG A 120 -10.58 -24.62 -2.68
N PRO A 121 -10.84 -23.43 -3.22
CA PRO A 121 -12.03 -22.64 -2.86
C PRO A 121 -13.31 -23.26 -3.45
N GLU A 122 -14.43 -23.05 -2.77
CA GLU A 122 -15.76 -23.44 -3.28
C GLU A 122 -16.29 -22.44 -4.33
N THR A 123 -15.86 -21.19 -4.21
CA THR A 123 -16.19 -20.11 -5.16
C THR A 123 -14.99 -19.23 -5.42
N ASN A 124 -14.95 -18.57 -6.57
CA ASN A 124 -13.96 -17.53 -6.87
C ASN A 124 -14.50 -16.11 -6.71
N SER A 125 -15.75 -15.95 -6.28
CA SER A 125 -16.41 -14.65 -6.20
C SER A 125 -15.68 -13.69 -5.26
N ILE A 126 -15.63 -12.41 -5.64
CA ILE A 126 -15.03 -11.34 -4.83
C ILE A 126 -15.86 -11.01 -3.61
N GLY A 127 -15.18 -10.80 -2.48
CA GLY A 127 -15.62 -9.98 -1.35
C GLY A 127 -14.70 -8.79 -1.19
N PHE A 128 -15.20 -7.68 -0.64
CA PHE A 128 -14.36 -6.51 -0.42
C PHE A 128 -14.74 -5.74 0.84
N LEU A 129 -13.73 -5.07 1.40
CA LEU A 129 -13.86 -4.20 2.56
C LEU A 129 -13.12 -2.88 2.29
N ILE A 130 -13.79 -1.76 2.57
CA ILE A 130 -13.17 -0.44 2.54
C ILE A 130 -13.20 0.13 3.96
N GLU A 131 -12.04 0.58 4.43
CA GLU A 131 -11.86 1.27 5.71
C GLU A 131 -11.26 2.65 5.47
N VAL A 132 -11.67 3.65 6.24
CA VAL A 132 -11.07 4.99 6.21
C VAL A 132 -10.68 5.41 7.62
N PHE A 133 -9.52 6.06 7.73
CA PHE A 133 -8.95 6.54 8.99
C PHE A 133 -8.49 7.98 8.81
N PRO A 134 -8.76 8.89 9.74
CA PRO A 134 -8.21 10.23 9.68
C PRO A 134 -6.68 10.20 9.84
N LEU A 135 -6.01 11.18 9.24
CA LEU A 135 -4.59 11.47 9.44
C LEU A 135 -4.44 12.91 9.90
N GLU A 136 -3.54 13.15 10.83
CA GLU A 136 -3.25 14.48 11.35
C GLU A 136 -2.80 15.45 10.24
N ASN A 137 -1.95 14.96 9.33
CA ASN A 137 -1.41 15.78 8.25
C ASN A 137 -2.24 15.61 6.98
N ASN A 138 -2.87 16.69 6.51
CA ASN A 138 -3.62 16.70 5.26
C ASN A 138 -2.70 16.55 4.04
N HIS A 139 -1.56 17.24 4.01
CA HIS A 139 -0.63 17.22 2.88
C HIS A 139 0.62 16.38 3.16
N TYR A 140 1.34 16.02 2.10
CA TYR A 140 2.66 15.41 2.23
C TYR A 140 3.66 16.42 2.84
N SER A 141 4.51 15.92 3.70
CA SER A 141 5.63 16.68 4.26
C SER A 141 6.88 15.81 4.27
N THR A 142 8.02 16.41 4.02
CA THR A 142 9.30 15.73 4.18
C THR A 142 9.60 15.52 5.67
N ASN A 143 10.29 14.41 5.98
CA ASN A 143 10.74 14.18 7.35
C ASN A 143 11.81 15.21 7.74
N LYS A 144 11.68 15.80 8.94
CA LYS A 144 12.65 16.79 9.47
C LYS A 144 14.00 16.17 9.80
N LYS A 145 14.00 14.91 10.24
CA LYS A 145 15.19 14.12 10.56
C LYS A 145 15.25 12.94 9.59
N GLY A 146 16.43 12.70 9.00
CA GLY A 146 16.66 11.55 8.14
C GLY A 146 16.44 10.24 8.88
N LEU A 147 15.84 9.26 8.20
CA LEU A 147 15.59 7.95 8.77
C LEU A 147 16.88 7.14 8.94
N SER A 148 16.95 6.35 9.99
CA SER A 148 17.99 5.34 10.21
C SER A 148 17.48 4.00 9.71
N ILE A 149 18.19 3.38 8.78
CA ILE A 149 17.80 2.10 8.18
C ILE A 149 18.93 1.06 8.22
N SER A 150 18.54 -0.21 8.11
CA SER A 150 19.45 -1.35 7.99
C SER A 150 18.91 -2.37 7.00
N LEU A 151 19.59 -3.49 6.81
CA LEU A 151 19.10 -4.64 6.05
C LEU A 151 18.35 -5.61 6.98
N PHE A 152 17.32 -6.24 6.46
CA PHE A 152 16.67 -7.39 7.07
C PHE A 152 17.14 -8.66 6.36
N ASN A 153 17.93 -9.48 7.05
CA ASN A 153 18.59 -10.65 6.48
C ASN A 153 17.96 -11.99 6.87
N ASP A 154 16.92 -11.98 7.71
CA ASP A 154 16.33 -13.23 8.21
C ASP A 154 15.44 -13.92 7.18
N LEU A 155 14.81 -13.16 6.29
CA LEU A 155 13.95 -13.67 5.22
C LEU A 155 14.21 -12.93 3.91
N TYR A 156 14.22 -13.69 2.82
CA TYR A 156 14.34 -13.19 1.46
C TYR A 156 13.03 -13.30 0.72
N LYS A 157 12.73 -12.32 -0.13
CA LYS A 157 11.53 -12.33 -0.97
C LYS A 157 11.87 -12.86 -2.35
N THR A 158 11.48 -14.10 -2.66
CA THR A 158 11.66 -14.67 -4.00
C THR A 158 10.75 -13.99 -5.02
N PRO A 159 11.29 -13.42 -6.11
CA PRO A 159 10.51 -12.82 -7.17
C PRO A 159 9.55 -13.82 -7.84
N ASN A 160 8.29 -13.43 -7.95
CA ASN A 160 7.27 -14.22 -8.63
C ASN A 160 6.16 -13.31 -9.19
N LYS A 161 5.18 -13.88 -9.89
CA LYS A 161 4.07 -13.13 -10.53
C LYS A 161 3.22 -12.32 -9.56
N LEU A 162 3.19 -12.67 -8.27
CA LEU A 162 2.44 -11.96 -7.23
C LEU A 162 3.24 -10.85 -6.56
N SER A 163 4.57 -10.83 -6.70
CA SER A 163 5.46 -9.90 -6.00
C SER A 163 5.14 -8.42 -6.25
N ILE A 164 4.64 -8.10 -7.43
CA ILE A 164 4.30 -6.72 -7.82
C ILE A 164 2.99 -6.21 -7.20
N PHE A 165 2.17 -7.08 -6.61
CA PHE A 165 0.90 -6.76 -5.98
C PHE A 165 1.03 -6.70 -4.45
N LYS A 166 0.10 -6.01 -3.80
CA LYS A 166 0.00 -5.96 -2.34
C LYS A 166 -0.92 -7.07 -1.85
N THR A 167 -0.45 -8.33 -1.92
CA THR A 167 -1.22 -9.48 -1.40
C THR A 167 -1.32 -9.44 0.13
N SER A 168 -2.35 -10.09 0.68
CA SER A 168 -2.54 -10.22 2.13
C SER A 168 -1.46 -11.09 2.80
N ASN A 169 -0.61 -11.76 2.02
CA ASN A 169 0.55 -12.52 2.50
C ASN A 169 1.72 -11.57 2.83
N ALA A 170 1.61 -10.87 3.96
CA ALA A 170 2.52 -9.78 4.35
C ALA A 170 3.47 -10.15 5.49
N ILE A 171 3.64 -11.43 5.82
CA ILE A 171 4.39 -11.87 7.02
C ILE A 171 5.86 -11.40 6.98
N THR A 172 6.52 -11.42 5.82
CA THR A 172 7.89 -10.93 5.68
C THR A 172 8.02 -9.46 6.09
N TYR A 173 7.06 -8.61 5.71
CA TYR A 173 7.05 -7.19 6.08
C TYR A 173 6.76 -6.99 7.57
N VAL A 174 5.91 -7.84 8.16
CA VAL A 174 5.61 -7.81 9.60
C VAL A 174 6.88 -8.14 10.40
N LEU A 175 7.56 -9.23 10.06
CA LEU A 175 8.79 -9.64 10.74
C LEU A 175 9.92 -8.63 10.54
N ALA A 176 10.06 -8.07 9.35
CA ALA A 176 11.01 -7.00 9.07
C ALA A 176 10.71 -5.73 9.91
N SER A 177 9.44 -5.36 10.08
CA SER A 177 9.04 -4.23 10.93
C SER A 177 9.31 -4.49 12.42
N ILE A 178 9.13 -5.72 12.90
CA ILE A 178 9.47 -6.13 14.28
C ILE A 178 10.98 -6.01 14.48
N TYR A 179 11.77 -6.57 13.57
CA TYR A 179 13.24 -6.48 13.58
C TYR A 179 13.71 -5.02 13.61
N ALA A 180 13.13 -4.14 12.78
CA ALA A 180 13.46 -2.73 12.78
C ALA A 180 13.26 -2.10 14.17
N LYS A 181 12.11 -2.37 14.80
CA LYS A 181 11.78 -1.86 16.14
C LYS A 181 12.73 -2.39 17.22
N GLU A 182 13.03 -3.69 17.23
CA GLU A 182 13.91 -4.33 18.21
C GLU A 182 15.35 -3.82 18.13
N ASN A 183 15.79 -3.42 16.93
CA ASN A 183 17.14 -2.92 16.67
C ASN A 183 17.23 -1.38 16.58
N ASN A 184 16.16 -0.66 16.95
CA ASN A 184 16.08 0.81 16.95
C ASN A 184 16.36 1.46 15.58
N PHE A 185 15.91 0.82 14.49
CA PHE A 185 15.85 1.40 13.16
C PHE A 185 14.46 1.97 12.88
N ASP A 186 14.40 3.04 12.09
CA ASP A 186 13.13 3.63 11.63
C ASP A 186 12.44 2.75 10.59
N ASP A 187 13.23 2.02 9.78
CA ASP A 187 12.77 1.03 8.79
C ASP A 187 13.92 0.09 8.43
N VAL A 188 13.64 -1.00 7.72
CA VAL A 188 14.65 -1.89 7.18
C VAL A 188 14.37 -2.25 5.74
N LEU A 189 15.43 -2.56 5.00
CA LEU A 189 15.38 -2.94 3.60
C LEU A 189 15.29 -4.45 3.46
N ILE A 190 14.40 -4.89 2.60
CA ILE A 190 14.15 -6.30 2.27
C ILE A 190 15.00 -6.67 1.05
N LEU A 191 15.60 -7.84 1.10
CA LEU A 191 16.37 -8.41 0.02
C LEU A 191 15.56 -9.47 -0.74
N ASN A 192 15.88 -9.64 -2.01
CA ASN A 192 15.43 -10.82 -2.74
C ASN A 192 16.41 -12.01 -2.53
N ASP A 193 16.05 -13.18 -3.07
CA ASP A 193 16.84 -14.42 -2.97
C ASP A 193 18.20 -14.36 -3.69
N GLN A 194 18.47 -13.30 -4.46
CA GLN A 194 19.77 -13.01 -5.06
C GLN A 194 20.62 -12.03 -4.22
N GLY A 195 20.11 -11.60 -3.06
CA GLY A 195 20.77 -10.64 -2.18
C GLY A 195 20.68 -9.19 -2.62
N ASN A 196 19.82 -8.86 -3.59
CA ASN A 196 19.57 -7.48 -4.01
C ASN A 196 18.52 -6.82 -3.13
N VAL A 197 18.73 -5.56 -2.80
CA VAL A 197 17.74 -4.71 -2.14
C VAL A 197 16.58 -4.45 -3.10
N ILE A 198 15.35 -4.65 -2.64
CA ILE A 198 14.16 -4.50 -3.47
C ILE A 198 13.21 -3.40 -2.99
N GLU A 199 13.00 -3.27 -1.70
CA GLU A 199 12.07 -2.33 -1.09
C GLU A 199 12.29 -2.27 0.44
N SER A 200 11.54 -1.44 1.18
CA SER A 200 11.48 -1.49 2.64
C SER A 200 10.20 -2.17 3.13
N THR A 201 9.92 -2.10 4.43
CA THR A 201 8.75 -2.74 5.03
C THR A 201 7.41 -2.22 4.45
N ASN A 202 7.38 -0.97 3.95
CA ASN A 202 6.16 -0.35 3.44
C ASN A 202 6.40 0.62 2.27
N SER A 203 7.63 0.71 1.75
CA SER A 203 8.02 1.72 0.74
C SER A 203 8.92 1.13 -0.34
N ASN A 204 8.82 1.65 -1.56
CA ASN A 204 9.86 1.41 -2.57
C ASN A 204 11.08 2.27 -2.27
N ILE A 205 12.25 1.82 -2.74
CA ILE A 205 13.53 2.50 -2.57
C ILE A 205 14.00 3.15 -3.86
N PHE A 206 14.60 4.32 -3.73
CA PHE A 206 15.40 5.00 -4.76
C PHE A 206 16.75 5.38 -4.16
N ILE A 207 17.77 5.36 -4.97
CA ILE A 207 19.07 5.98 -4.66
C ILE A 207 19.36 7.04 -5.70
N SER A 208 20.02 8.12 -5.28
CA SER A 208 20.60 9.13 -6.17
C SER A 208 22.10 8.93 -6.22
N SER A 209 22.68 9.00 -7.40
CA SER A 209 24.14 9.01 -7.59
C SER A 209 24.48 9.88 -8.81
N ASN A 210 25.30 10.91 -8.59
CA ASN A 210 25.72 11.84 -9.62
C ASN A 210 24.53 12.48 -10.40
N GLY A 211 23.43 12.80 -9.69
CA GLY A 211 22.23 13.40 -10.28
C GLY A 211 21.33 12.42 -11.04
N VAL A 212 21.64 11.14 -11.01
CA VAL A 212 20.82 10.07 -11.63
C VAL A 212 20.07 9.30 -10.56
N LEU A 213 18.80 9.01 -10.78
CA LEU A 213 17.97 8.19 -9.91
C LEU A 213 17.99 6.71 -10.34
N TYR A 214 18.13 5.84 -9.37
CA TYR A 214 18.05 4.38 -9.57
C TYR A 214 17.03 3.76 -8.64
N THR A 215 16.30 2.76 -9.11
CA THR A 215 15.33 1.98 -8.32
C THR A 215 15.36 0.52 -8.80
N PRO A 216 15.08 -0.47 -7.95
CA PRO A 216 14.99 -1.85 -8.40
C PRO A 216 13.89 -2.04 -9.44
N PRO A 217 14.14 -2.83 -10.52
CA PRO A 217 13.09 -3.19 -11.47
C PRO A 217 12.08 -4.13 -10.83
N LEU A 218 10.85 -4.14 -11.34
CA LEU A 218 9.79 -4.99 -10.81
C LEU A 218 10.11 -6.49 -10.90
N SER A 219 10.98 -6.87 -11.83
CA SER A 219 11.49 -8.25 -11.99
C SER A 219 12.30 -8.74 -10.79
N GLU A 220 12.86 -7.82 -9.98
CA GLU A 220 13.58 -8.16 -8.74
C GLU A 220 12.62 -8.48 -7.56
N GLY A 221 11.31 -8.33 -7.73
CA GLY A 221 10.30 -8.74 -6.76
C GLY A 221 9.75 -7.63 -5.86
N CYS A 222 10.06 -6.37 -6.09
CA CYS A 222 9.45 -5.27 -5.35
C CYS A 222 7.96 -5.08 -5.76
N VAL A 223 7.18 -4.49 -4.86
CA VAL A 223 5.80 -4.08 -5.16
C VAL A 223 5.81 -2.96 -6.20
N ALA A 224 4.90 -3.03 -7.19
CA ALA A 224 4.70 -1.97 -8.19
C ALA A 224 4.02 -0.75 -7.54
N GLY A 225 4.76 0.02 -6.74
CA GLY A 225 4.25 1.14 -5.96
C GLY A 225 3.67 2.24 -6.83
N VAL A 226 2.48 2.74 -6.45
CA VAL A 226 1.86 3.87 -7.15
C VAL A 226 2.73 5.12 -7.01
N MET A 227 3.25 5.41 -5.82
CA MET A 227 4.15 6.55 -5.62
C MET A 227 5.48 6.34 -6.37
N ARG A 228 6.02 5.11 -6.42
CA ARG A 228 7.20 4.78 -7.25
C ARG A 228 6.98 5.19 -8.71
N MET A 229 5.88 4.78 -9.31
CA MET A 229 5.53 5.12 -10.70
C MET A 229 5.38 6.65 -10.87
N LYS A 230 4.70 7.32 -9.94
CA LYS A 230 4.51 8.78 -9.98
C LYS A 230 5.84 9.52 -9.89
N LEU A 231 6.77 9.08 -9.02
CA LEU A 231 8.10 9.68 -8.89
C LEU A 231 8.95 9.48 -10.14
N ILE A 232 8.96 8.27 -10.73
CA ILE A 232 9.66 8.02 -11.99
C ILE A 232 9.16 8.97 -13.08
N ASN A 233 7.83 9.05 -13.27
CA ASN A 233 7.24 9.91 -14.29
C ASN A 233 7.54 11.41 -14.05
N LEU A 234 7.48 11.86 -12.80
CA LEU A 234 7.79 13.23 -12.42
C LEU A 234 9.26 13.56 -12.66
N ALA A 235 10.17 12.69 -12.29
CA ALA A 235 11.60 12.86 -12.51
C ALA A 235 11.94 12.97 -14.00
N ILE A 236 11.42 12.05 -14.82
CA ILE A 236 11.61 12.06 -16.28
C ILE A 236 11.01 13.35 -16.89
N ALA A 237 9.81 13.77 -16.48
CA ALA A 237 9.19 15.00 -16.97
C ALA A 237 9.98 16.27 -16.62
N ASN A 238 10.83 16.22 -15.58
CA ASN A 238 11.74 17.30 -15.18
C ASN A 238 13.19 17.10 -15.72
N GLY A 239 13.40 16.20 -16.67
CA GLY A 239 14.70 16.00 -17.31
C GLY A 239 15.72 15.19 -16.50
N MET A 240 15.30 14.57 -15.40
CA MET A 240 16.18 13.68 -14.63
C MET A 240 16.29 12.31 -15.29
N LEU A 241 17.48 11.75 -15.29
CA LEU A 241 17.69 10.37 -15.70
C LEU A 241 17.22 9.41 -14.58
N VAL A 242 16.46 8.40 -14.97
CA VAL A 242 15.97 7.37 -14.05
C VAL A 242 16.24 6.00 -14.66
N TYR A 243 16.90 5.12 -13.92
CA TYR A 243 17.16 3.75 -14.34
C TYR A 243 16.60 2.74 -13.35
N GLU A 244 16.01 1.70 -13.90
CA GLU A 244 15.58 0.52 -13.16
C GLU A 244 16.69 -0.53 -13.20
N ASN A 245 17.49 -0.63 -12.14
CA ASN A 245 18.66 -1.51 -12.06
C ASN A 245 18.65 -2.38 -10.80
N LYS A 246 19.23 -3.56 -10.86
CA LYS A 246 19.55 -4.36 -9.68
C LYS A 246 20.31 -3.52 -8.67
N MET A 247 20.01 -3.71 -7.40
CA MET A 247 20.54 -2.88 -6.31
C MET A 247 21.21 -3.75 -5.24
N PRO A 248 22.43 -4.28 -5.49
CA PRO A 248 23.18 -4.92 -4.42
C PRO A 248 23.45 -3.91 -3.28
N PRO A 249 23.55 -4.35 -2.01
CA PRO A 249 23.73 -3.47 -0.85
C PRO A 249 24.91 -2.48 -0.95
N GLN A 250 25.95 -2.82 -1.70
CA GLN A 250 27.10 -1.94 -1.94
C GLN A 250 26.72 -0.63 -2.65
N HIS A 251 25.67 -0.65 -3.48
CA HIS A 251 25.17 0.56 -4.14
C HIS A 251 24.63 1.59 -3.13
N LEU A 252 24.08 1.14 -2.00
CA LEU A 252 23.66 2.04 -0.93
C LEU A 252 24.86 2.78 -0.35
N MET A 253 26.00 2.08 -0.15
CA MET A 253 27.23 2.71 0.36
C MET A 253 27.84 3.70 -0.64
N ALA A 254 27.60 3.53 -1.94
CA ALA A 254 28.11 4.41 -2.99
C ALA A 254 27.17 5.59 -3.30
N ALA A 255 25.88 5.48 -2.92
CA ALA A 255 24.86 6.49 -3.23
C ALA A 255 25.12 7.85 -2.55
N ASP A 256 24.72 8.94 -3.21
CA ASP A 256 24.73 10.29 -2.63
C ASP A 256 23.54 10.46 -1.68
N GLU A 257 22.37 9.94 -2.08
CA GLU A 257 21.10 10.00 -1.31
C GLU A 257 20.34 8.69 -1.43
N ILE A 258 19.54 8.39 -0.39
CA ILE A 258 18.56 7.29 -0.40
C ILE A 258 17.20 7.84 -0.03
N LEU A 259 16.18 7.45 -0.82
CA LEU A 259 14.79 7.86 -0.64
C LEU A 259 13.89 6.64 -0.52
N LEU A 260 12.92 6.70 0.37
CA LEU A 260 11.80 5.75 0.47
C LEU A 260 10.51 6.42 0.02
N THR A 261 9.65 5.67 -0.68
CA THR A 261 8.41 6.24 -1.21
C THR A 261 7.20 5.34 -1.00
N ASN A 262 6.13 5.89 -0.45
CA ASN A 262 4.82 5.26 -0.41
C ASN A 262 3.70 6.29 -0.54
N THR A 263 2.49 5.83 -0.80
CA THR A 263 1.33 6.71 -1.05
C THR A 263 0.81 7.43 0.19
N ILE A 264 1.17 7.01 1.40
CA ILE A 264 0.72 7.65 2.65
C ILE A 264 1.67 8.74 3.10
N GLN A 265 2.97 8.48 3.04
CA GLN A 265 4.01 9.37 3.56
C GLN A 265 4.65 10.24 2.46
N GLY A 266 4.45 9.91 1.18
CA GLY A 266 5.13 10.55 0.08
C GLY A 266 6.58 10.08 -0.04
N ILE A 267 7.50 11.03 -0.07
CA ILE A 267 8.94 10.78 -0.15
C ILE A 267 9.57 11.03 1.23
N ARG A 268 10.36 10.07 1.69
CA ARG A 268 11.11 10.13 2.94
C ARG A 268 12.59 9.95 2.64
N TRP A 269 13.45 10.84 3.14
CA TRP A 269 14.90 10.71 2.97
C TRP A 269 15.54 9.94 4.12
N ILE A 270 16.62 9.23 3.80
CA ILE A 270 17.41 8.44 4.72
C ILE A 270 18.59 9.26 5.20
N GLY A 271 18.75 9.38 6.51
CA GLY A 271 19.89 10.06 7.11
C GLY A 271 21.03 9.11 7.49
N LYS A 272 20.74 7.82 7.67
CA LYS A 272 21.75 6.85 8.08
C LYS A 272 21.45 5.44 7.55
N TYR A 273 22.45 4.80 6.96
CA TYR A 273 22.46 3.37 6.65
C TYR A 273 23.76 2.77 7.18
N THR A 274 23.68 1.82 8.12
CA THR A 274 24.84 1.32 8.89
C THR A 274 25.64 2.48 9.49
N GLU A 275 26.92 2.66 9.15
CA GLU A 275 27.76 3.77 9.61
C GLU A 275 27.76 4.98 8.66
N LYS A 276 27.26 4.82 7.42
CA LYS A 276 27.19 5.91 6.45
C LYS A 276 26.06 6.88 6.77
N ARG A 277 26.37 8.17 6.72
CA ARG A 277 25.38 9.27 6.83
C ARG A 277 25.14 9.91 5.46
N TYR A 278 23.91 10.34 5.25
CA TYR A 278 23.47 11.11 4.10
C TYR A 278 22.96 12.47 4.60
N PHE A 279 23.16 13.54 3.80
CA PHE A 279 22.87 14.90 4.19
C PHE A 279 22.00 15.61 3.15
#